data_db9491e943c3cabec469febab2aacaaa
#
_entry.id   db9491e943c3cabec469febab2aacaaa
#
_cell.length_a   1.000
_cell.length_b   1.000
_cell.length_c   1.000
_cell.angle_alpha   90.00
_cell.angle_beta   90.00
_cell.angle_gamma   90.00
#
_symmetry.space_group_name_H-M   'P 1'
#
loop_
_entity.id
_entity.type
_entity.pdbx_description
1 polymer ?
#
loop_
_entity_poly.entity_id
_entity_poly.type
_entity_poly.pdbx_seq_one_letter_code
_entity_poly.pdbx_strand_id
1 'polypeptide(L)'
;MSTATQNWCALQLNRWQKLLTAEQARKLPALYSQDSKGSAAVAVVKFFAGGLTWFASEFDPETGTFFGYVVNARGGSEFGYFMASELSASQVPKMNRGPGNSFRIVPVVERDLSFQPCTIAAAVLAAGGPDLAAVDAADADAEAAEVDSELEESEQAARDSFDALYGDTAAADRLQARADAVADSTPPAGLDPSQF
;
A
#
# COMPACT_ATOMS: atom_id res chain seq x y z
N MET A 1 -26.26 -22.32 2.52
CA MET A 1 -24.80 -22.45 2.61
C MET A 1 -24.31 -22.79 1.22
N SER A 2 -23.48 -21.92 0.64
CA SER A 2 -23.02 -22.08 -0.74
C SER A 2 -22.17 -23.36 -0.87
N THR A 3 -22.35 -24.09 -1.95
CA THR A 3 -21.62 -25.34 -2.29
C THR A 3 -20.09 -25.14 -2.37
N ALA A 4 -19.63 -23.91 -2.64
CA ALA A 4 -18.22 -23.58 -2.67
C ALA A 4 -17.55 -23.62 -1.30
N THR A 5 -18.25 -23.21 -0.23
CA THR A 5 -17.75 -23.26 1.15
C THR A 5 -17.50 -24.69 1.64
N GLN A 6 -18.10 -25.71 1.01
CA GLN A 6 -17.89 -27.10 1.39
C GLN A 6 -16.66 -27.75 0.75
N ASN A 7 -16.20 -27.30 -0.42
CA ASN A 7 -15.13 -27.96 -1.17
C ASN A 7 -13.75 -27.82 -0.50
N TRP A 8 -13.39 -26.65 0.03
CA TRP A 8 -12.09 -26.50 0.71
C TRP A 8 -12.07 -27.17 2.10
N CYS A 9 -13.22 -27.29 2.78
CA CYS A 9 -13.34 -28.10 4.01
C CYS A 9 -13.16 -29.60 3.76
N ALA A 10 -13.56 -30.10 2.59
CA ALA A 10 -13.44 -31.52 2.23
C ALA A 10 -11.99 -31.94 1.91
N LEU A 11 -11.14 -31.01 1.43
CA LEU A 11 -9.74 -31.26 1.13
C LEU A 11 -8.86 -31.51 2.36
N GLN A 12 -9.43 -31.41 3.57
CA GLN A 12 -8.70 -31.52 4.84
C GLN A 12 -8.79 -32.90 5.51
N LEU A 13 -9.31 -33.91 4.80
CA LEU A 13 -9.67 -35.21 5.38
C LEU A 13 -8.50 -36.04 5.96
N ASN A 14 -7.26 -35.72 5.62
CA ASN A 14 -6.08 -36.49 6.06
C ASN A 14 -5.19 -35.79 7.09
N ARG A 15 -5.69 -34.78 7.79
CA ARG A 15 -4.93 -34.03 8.80
C ARG A 15 -5.46 -34.29 10.20
N TRP A 16 -4.57 -34.27 11.18
CA TRP A 16 -4.91 -34.24 12.60
C TRP A 16 -5.55 -32.91 13.01
N GLN A 17 -5.35 -31.79 12.24
CA GLN A 17 -6.01 -30.50 12.43
C GLN A 17 -6.56 -29.94 11.11
N LYS A 18 -7.66 -29.19 11.18
CA LYS A 18 -8.19 -28.46 10.03
C LYS A 18 -7.35 -27.20 9.76
N LEU A 19 -6.97 -26.96 8.51
CA LEU A 19 -6.26 -25.73 8.13
C LEU A 19 -7.11 -24.48 8.42
N LEU A 20 -8.39 -24.52 8.09
CA LEU A 20 -9.31 -23.44 8.35
C LEU A 20 -10.61 -24.02 8.89
N THR A 21 -11.11 -23.45 9.99
CA THR A 21 -12.44 -23.79 10.51
C THR A 21 -13.51 -22.87 9.93
N ALA A 22 -14.76 -23.31 9.92
CA ALA A 22 -15.87 -22.46 9.48
C ALA A 22 -16.01 -21.18 10.34
N GLU A 23 -15.59 -21.23 11.59
CA GLU A 23 -15.56 -20.06 12.48
C GLU A 23 -14.50 -19.06 12.06
N GLN A 24 -13.29 -19.53 11.75
CA GLN A 24 -12.19 -18.67 11.29
C GLN A 24 -12.48 -18.07 9.90
N ALA A 25 -13.06 -18.88 9.00
CA ALA A 25 -13.48 -18.38 7.70
C ALA A 25 -14.49 -17.23 7.80
N ARG A 26 -15.36 -17.25 8.81
CA ARG A 26 -16.31 -16.16 9.07
C ARG A 26 -15.70 -14.93 9.75
N LYS A 27 -14.58 -15.10 10.45
CA LYS A 27 -13.85 -14.00 11.11
C LYS A 27 -12.90 -13.27 10.14
N LEU A 28 -12.49 -13.94 9.09
CA LEU A 28 -11.66 -13.33 8.05
C LEU A 28 -12.48 -12.31 7.27
N PRO A 29 -12.00 -11.08 7.13
CA PRO A 29 -12.59 -10.09 6.23
C PRO A 29 -12.65 -10.58 4.79
N ALA A 30 -13.56 -10.04 3.98
CA ALA A 30 -13.60 -10.31 2.54
C ALA A 30 -12.36 -9.72 1.85
N LEU A 31 -12.02 -10.26 0.67
CA LEU A 31 -10.93 -9.69 -0.14
C LEU A 31 -11.17 -8.20 -0.41
N TYR A 32 -10.10 -7.44 -0.45
CA TYR A 32 -10.05 -5.98 -0.68
C TYR A 32 -10.65 -5.11 0.46
N SER A 33 -11.09 -5.71 1.56
CA SER A 33 -11.70 -4.95 2.67
C SER A 33 -10.66 -4.28 3.57
N GLN A 34 -9.40 -4.64 3.44
CA GLN A 34 -8.28 -4.08 4.21
C GLN A 34 -7.17 -3.46 3.33
N ASP A 35 -7.41 -3.26 2.03
CA ASP A 35 -6.41 -2.75 1.07
C ASP A 35 -5.75 -1.44 1.52
N SER A 36 -6.53 -0.52 2.08
CA SER A 36 -6.01 0.78 2.54
C SER A 36 -5.18 0.72 3.82
N LYS A 37 -5.04 -0.45 4.43
CA LYS A 37 -4.36 -0.59 5.72
C LYS A 37 -2.91 -1.02 5.61
N GLY A 38 -2.47 -1.53 4.45
CA GLY A 38 -1.11 -2.02 4.28
C GLY A 38 -0.69 -2.97 5.40
N SER A 39 0.43 -2.71 6.04
CA SER A 39 0.94 -3.53 7.14
C SER A 39 0.12 -3.44 8.45
N ALA A 40 -0.76 -2.43 8.58
CA ALA A 40 -1.71 -2.32 9.68
C ALA A 40 -2.96 -3.21 9.51
N ALA A 41 -3.12 -3.90 8.37
CA ALA A 41 -4.17 -4.91 8.19
C ALA A 41 -4.05 -6.01 9.26
N VAL A 42 -5.20 -6.53 9.70
CA VAL A 42 -5.23 -7.54 10.77
C VAL A 42 -5.10 -8.94 10.18
N ALA A 43 -4.02 -9.65 10.52
CA ALA A 43 -3.89 -11.08 10.29
C ALA A 43 -4.75 -11.85 11.29
N VAL A 44 -5.62 -12.72 10.79
CA VAL A 44 -6.57 -13.51 11.61
C VAL A 44 -6.11 -14.94 11.77
N VAL A 45 -5.42 -15.49 10.76
CA VAL A 45 -4.94 -16.86 10.75
C VAL A 45 -3.49 -16.91 10.31
N LYS A 46 -2.70 -17.76 10.97
CA LYS A 46 -1.31 -18.03 10.61
C LYS A 46 -1.16 -19.49 10.18
N PHE A 47 -0.51 -19.70 9.05
CA PHE A 47 -0.06 -21.01 8.58
C PHE A 47 1.47 -21.03 8.52
N PHE A 48 2.04 -22.20 8.65
CA PHE A 48 3.49 -22.39 8.54
C PHE A 48 3.87 -23.75 7.99
N ALA A 49 4.99 -23.81 7.29
CA ALA A 49 5.61 -25.06 6.83
C ALA A 49 7.10 -24.84 6.55
N GLY A 50 7.97 -25.54 7.24
CA GLY A 50 9.41 -25.38 7.04
C GLY A 50 9.88 -23.95 7.28
N GLY A 51 10.39 -23.28 6.23
CA GLY A 51 10.82 -21.88 6.28
C GLY A 51 9.80 -20.87 5.77
N LEU A 52 8.54 -21.27 5.56
CA LEU A 52 7.45 -20.41 5.08
C LEU A 52 6.43 -20.19 6.18
N THR A 53 5.97 -18.95 6.29
CA THR A 53 4.87 -18.57 7.18
C THR A 53 3.93 -17.66 6.40
N TRP A 54 2.63 -17.96 6.44
CA TRP A 54 1.56 -17.18 5.81
C TRP A 54 0.70 -16.55 6.89
N PHE A 55 0.52 -15.24 6.83
CA PHE A 55 -0.39 -14.47 7.66
C PHE A 55 -1.60 -14.05 6.83
N ALA A 56 -2.74 -14.72 7.02
CA ALA A 56 -3.96 -14.44 6.29
C ALA A 56 -4.73 -13.29 6.93
N SER A 57 -4.95 -12.21 6.19
CA SER A 57 -5.75 -11.05 6.60
C SER A 57 -7.15 -11.04 5.99
N GLU A 58 -7.32 -11.60 4.79
CA GLU A 58 -8.56 -11.64 4.05
C GLU A 58 -8.80 -13.00 3.41
N PHE A 59 -10.06 -13.30 3.12
CA PHE A 59 -10.44 -14.59 2.56
C PHE A 59 -11.72 -14.51 1.73
N ASP A 60 -11.67 -15.12 0.55
CA ASP A 60 -12.84 -15.40 -0.27
C ASP A 60 -13.26 -16.87 -0.10
N PRO A 61 -14.41 -17.15 0.53
CA PRO A 61 -14.89 -18.51 0.72
C PRO A 61 -15.39 -19.19 -0.56
N GLU A 62 -15.65 -18.45 -1.64
CA GLU A 62 -16.13 -19.00 -2.90
C GLU A 62 -14.99 -19.62 -3.70
N THR A 63 -13.88 -18.93 -3.80
CA THR A 63 -12.68 -19.40 -4.52
C THR A 63 -11.68 -20.13 -3.62
N GLY A 64 -11.74 -19.90 -2.29
CA GLY A 64 -10.75 -20.39 -1.34
C GLY A 64 -9.45 -19.59 -1.37
N THR A 65 -9.52 -18.34 -1.84
CA THR A 65 -8.37 -17.44 -1.96
C THR A 65 -8.19 -16.63 -0.70
N PHE A 66 -6.96 -16.59 -0.18
CA PHE A 66 -6.53 -15.69 0.88
C PHE A 66 -5.73 -14.53 0.29
N PHE A 67 -5.77 -13.40 0.98
CA PHE A 67 -4.78 -12.35 0.86
C PHE A 67 -4.08 -12.15 2.20
N GLY A 68 -2.81 -11.77 2.16
CA GLY A 68 -2.03 -11.52 3.36
C GLY A 68 -0.53 -11.44 3.09
N TYR A 69 0.28 -11.66 4.10
CA TYR A 69 1.73 -11.57 4.01
C TYR A 69 2.40 -12.93 4.14
N VAL A 70 3.38 -13.20 3.30
CA VAL A 70 4.16 -14.43 3.31
C VAL A 70 5.58 -14.13 3.74
N VAL A 71 6.01 -14.71 4.85
CA VAL A 71 7.42 -14.67 5.29
C VAL A 71 8.14 -15.91 4.75
N ASN A 72 9.21 -15.69 4.02
CA ASN A 72 10.09 -16.74 3.53
C ASN A 72 11.47 -16.58 4.19
N ALA A 73 11.86 -17.53 5.01
CA ALA A 73 13.16 -17.52 5.72
C ALA A 73 14.39 -17.51 4.77
N ARG A 74 14.18 -17.77 3.47
CA ARG A 74 15.23 -17.72 2.44
C ARG A 74 15.25 -16.42 1.66
N GLY A 75 14.39 -15.44 2.00
CA GLY A 75 14.20 -14.18 1.30
C GLY A 75 12.98 -14.18 0.36
N GLY A 76 12.55 -13.00 -0.09
CA GLY A 76 11.38 -12.84 -0.95
C GLY A 76 10.06 -12.84 -0.16
N SER A 77 10.05 -12.23 1.04
CA SER A 77 8.84 -12.04 1.83
C SER A 77 8.02 -10.89 1.24
N GLU A 78 6.69 -11.10 1.06
CA GLU A 78 5.85 -10.15 0.34
C GLU A 78 4.37 -10.27 0.71
N PHE A 79 3.59 -9.23 0.41
CA PHE A 79 2.14 -9.32 0.34
C PHE A 79 1.72 -10.08 -0.92
N GLY A 80 0.69 -10.92 -0.81
CA GLY A 80 0.20 -11.65 -1.97
C GLY A 80 -1.00 -12.54 -1.68
N TYR A 81 -1.50 -13.13 -2.78
CA TYR A 81 -2.57 -14.10 -2.75
C TYR A 81 -2.02 -15.51 -2.63
N PHE A 82 -2.72 -16.35 -1.88
CA PHE A 82 -2.44 -17.78 -1.80
C PHE A 82 -3.74 -18.57 -1.61
N MET A 83 -3.75 -19.82 -2.04
CA MET A 83 -4.98 -20.59 -2.09
C MET A 83 -5.03 -21.67 -1.00
N ALA A 84 -6.22 -21.89 -0.46
CA ALA A 84 -6.49 -23.00 0.46
C ALA A 84 -6.16 -24.37 -0.18
N SER A 85 -6.36 -24.50 -1.49
CA SER A 85 -5.99 -25.71 -2.26
C SER A 85 -4.49 -25.97 -2.30
N GLU A 86 -3.67 -24.90 -2.44
CA GLU A 86 -2.20 -24.98 -2.44
C GLU A 86 -1.68 -25.39 -1.07
N LEU A 87 -2.16 -24.71 -0.02
CA LEU A 87 -1.84 -25.05 1.36
C LEU A 87 -2.25 -26.51 1.67
N SER A 88 -3.36 -26.96 1.12
CA SER A 88 -3.87 -28.32 1.29
C SER A 88 -3.07 -29.36 0.51
N ALA A 89 -2.61 -29.05 -0.70
CA ALA A 89 -1.82 -29.94 -1.52
C ALA A 89 -0.45 -30.28 -0.90
N SER A 90 0.08 -29.39 -0.06
CA SER A 90 1.31 -29.59 0.71
C SER A 90 1.11 -30.50 1.95
N GLN A 91 -0.02 -31.19 2.07
CA GLN A 91 -0.40 -31.93 3.29
C GLN A 91 0.16 -33.33 3.40
N VAL A 92 0.59 -33.93 2.32
CA VAL A 92 1.13 -35.28 2.36
C VAL A 92 2.64 -35.18 2.35
N PRO A 93 3.35 -35.75 3.34
CA PRO A 93 4.78 -35.91 3.27
C PRO A 93 5.11 -36.69 2.00
N LYS A 94 5.43 -35.98 0.92
CA LYS A 94 5.90 -36.65 -0.31
C LYS A 94 7.33 -37.07 -0.06
N MET A 95 7.55 -38.35 0.15
CA MET A 95 8.87 -38.92 0.11
C MET A 95 9.32 -38.89 -1.36
N ASN A 96 9.93 -37.80 -1.78
CA ASN A 96 10.56 -37.74 -3.09
C ASN A 96 11.91 -38.45 -3.00
N ARG A 97 12.03 -39.51 -3.75
CA ARG A 97 13.31 -40.23 -3.92
C ARG A 97 14.19 -39.38 -4.83
N GLY A 98 15.17 -38.68 -4.25
CA GLY A 98 16.16 -37.92 -5.00
C GLY A 98 17.28 -38.81 -5.58
N PRO A 99 18.14 -38.24 -6.42
CA PRO A 99 19.33 -38.95 -6.90
C PRO A 99 20.16 -39.47 -5.70
N GLY A 100 20.59 -40.69 -5.76
CA GLY A 100 21.39 -41.29 -4.69
C GLY A 100 20.60 -41.85 -3.50
N ASN A 101 19.31 -42.15 -3.67
CA ASN A 101 18.45 -42.75 -2.64
C ASN A 101 18.20 -41.82 -1.40
N SER A 102 18.39 -40.52 -1.56
CA SER A 102 18.08 -39.51 -0.51
C SER A 102 16.58 -39.27 -0.44
N PHE A 103 16.01 -39.23 0.78
CA PHE A 103 14.61 -38.90 1.00
C PHE A 103 14.50 -37.43 1.38
N ARG A 104 13.65 -36.69 0.67
CA ARG A 104 13.22 -35.34 1.03
C ARG A 104 11.87 -35.42 1.72
N ILE A 105 11.81 -35.02 2.97
CA ILE A 105 10.53 -34.78 3.65
C ILE A 105 10.06 -33.39 3.20
N VAL A 106 8.91 -33.33 2.53
CA VAL A 106 8.26 -32.05 2.23
C VAL A 106 7.46 -31.66 3.47
N PRO A 107 7.73 -30.49 4.09
CA PRO A 107 7.00 -30.07 5.27
C PRO A 107 5.50 -29.91 4.93
N VAL A 108 4.65 -30.37 5.83
CA VAL A 108 3.21 -30.22 5.76
C VAL A 108 2.87 -28.82 6.27
N VAL A 109 1.99 -28.10 5.57
CA VAL A 109 1.49 -26.81 6.06
C VAL A 109 0.58 -27.06 7.27
N GLU A 110 0.81 -26.39 8.35
CA GLU A 110 0.02 -26.43 9.58
C GLU A 110 -0.53 -25.04 9.90
N ARG A 111 -1.66 -25.01 10.62
CA ARG A 111 -2.19 -23.78 11.21
C ARG A 111 -1.66 -23.63 12.62
N ASP A 112 -1.21 -22.43 12.96
CA ASP A 112 -0.86 -22.08 14.33
C ASP A 112 -2.14 -21.95 15.18
N LEU A 113 -2.34 -22.88 16.11
CA LEU A 113 -3.52 -22.90 16.98
C LEU A 113 -3.45 -21.86 18.11
N SER A 114 -2.26 -21.35 18.40
CA SER A 114 -2.01 -20.36 19.45
C SER A 114 -2.01 -18.93 18.91
N PHE A 115 -2.04 -18.76 17.58
CA PHE A 115 -2.00 -17.45 16.95
C PHE A 115 -3.22 -16.62 17.35
N GLN A 116 -2.96 -15.42 17.85
CA GLN A 116 -3.97 -14.40 18.14
C GLN A 116 -3.97 -13.34 17.04
N PRO A 117 -5.14 -12.87 16.59
CA PRO A 117 -5.22 -11.81 15.60
C PRO A 117 -4.45 -10.57 16.05
N CYS A 118 -3.58 -10.07 15.17
CA CYS A 118 -2.79 -8.87 15.36
C CYS A 118 -2.47 -8.24 13.99
N THR A 119 -1.88 -7.05 13.96
CA THR A 119 -1.48 -6.43 12.68
C THR A 119 -0.44 -7.28 11.97
N ILE A 120 -0.44 -7.23 10.64
CA ILE A 120 0.56 -7.94 9.83
C ILE A 120 1.97 -7.50 10.23
N ALA A 121 2.20 -6.19 10.43
CA ALA A 121 3.50 -5.69 10.90
C ALA A 121 3.97 -6.38 12.18
N ALA A 122 3.11 -6.46 13.21
CA ALA A 122 3.46 -7.11 14.47
C ALA A 122 3.67 -8.62 14.29
N ALA A 123 2.84 -9.29 13.49
CA ALA A 123 2.96 -10.72 13.22
C ALA A 123 4.24 -11.07 12.47
N VAL A 124 4.60 -10.28 11.46
CA VAL A 124 5.81 -10.46 10.63
C VAL A 124 7.06 -10.22 11.46
N LEU A 125 7.10 -9.15 12.25
CA LEU A 125 8.22 -8.83 13.13
C LEU A 125 8.44 -9.95 14.17
N ALA A 126 7.36 -10.47 14.77
CA ALA A 126 7.42 -11.58 15.71
C ALA A 126 7.90 -12.90 15.06
N ALA A 127 7.71 -13.06 13.76
CA ALA A 127 8.20 -14.22 12.99
C ALA A 127 9.66 -14.04 12.49
N GLY A 128 10.33 -12.94 12.86
CA GLY A 128 11.68 -12.61 12.42
C GLY A 128 11.76 -12.08 10.99
N GLY A 129 10.64 -11.58 10.45
CA GLY A 129 10.57 -10.89 9.19
C GLY A 129 10.96 -9.39 9.30
N PRO A 130 10.83 -8.62 8.21
CA PRO A 130 11.15 -7.19 8.20
C PRO A 130 10.20 -6.38 9.09
N ASP A 131 10.66 -5.21 9.53
CA ASP A 131 9.82 -4.21 10.19
C ASP A 131 9.00 -3.46 9.13
N LEU A 132 7.81 -3.98 8.84
CA LEU A 132 6.93 -3.40 7.82
C LEU A 132 6.38 -2.03 8.22
N ALA A 133 6.25 -1.75 9.51
CA ALA A 133 5.78 -0.43 9.94
C ALA A 133 6.83 0.66 9.64
N ALA A 134 8.10 0.33 9.76
CA ALA A 134 9.18 1.24 9.37
C ALA A 134 9.26 1.40 7.84
N VAL A 135 8.98 0.34 7.07
CA VAL A 135 8.92 0.42 5.59
C VAL A 135 7.77 1.30 5.15
N ASP A 136 6.55 1.07 5.67
CA ASP A 136 5.37 1.88 5.32
C ASP A 136 5.57 3.36 5.68
N ALA A 137 6.25 3.66 6.80
CA ALA A 137 6.58 5.04 7.18
C ALA A 137 7.58 5.69 6.21
N ALA A 138 8.61 4.95 5.79
CA ALA A 138 9.60 5.47 4.84
C ALA A 138 8.98 5.71 3.45
N ASP A 139 8.07 4.83 3.01
CA ASP A 139 7.36 5.00 1.74
C ASP A 139 6.43 6.22 1.79
N ALA A 140 5.73 6.45 2.91
CA ALA A 140 4.89 7.63 3.10
C ALA A 140 5.70 8.94 3.10
N ASP A 141 6.88 8.95 3.75
CA ASP A 141 7.77 10.10 3.75
C ASP A 141 8.32 10.39 2.33
N ALA A 142 8.62 9.34 1.55
CA ALA A 142 9.09 9.47 0.19
C ALA A 142 7.99 10.02 -0.75
N GLU A 143 6.75 9.53 -0.62
CA GLU A 143 5.59 10.02 -1.39
C GLU A 143 5.28 11.49 -1.05
N ALA A 144 5.37 11.88 0.23
CA ALA A 144 5.19 13.26 0.65
C ALA A 144 6.25 14.19 0.05
N ALA A 145 7.51 13.76 0.00
CA ALA A 145 8.60 14.52 -0.59
C ALA A 145 8.44 14.68 -2.12
N GLU A 146 7.92 13.67 -2.81
CA GLU A 146 7.65 13.73 -4.25
C GLU A 146 6.53 14.74 -4.55
N VAL A 147 5.44 14.72 -3.77
CA VAL A 147 4.33 15.70 -3.89
C VAL A 147 4.81 17.12 -3.65
N ASP A 148 5.64 17.36 -2.61
CA ASP A 148 6.21 18.69 -2.36
C ASP A 148 7.09 19.18 -3.52
N SER A 149 7.90 18.29 -4.11
CA SER A 149 8.74 18.61 -5.27
C SER A 149 7.91 18.98 -6.50
N GLU A 150 6.84 18.21 -6.80
CA GLU A 150 5.93 18.52 -7.91
C GLU A 150 5.20 19.86 -7.69
N LEU A 151 4.83 20.17 -6.45
CA LEU A 151 4.19 21.44 -6.12
C LEU A 151 5.15 22.62 -6.32
N GLU A 152 6.40 22.52 -5.86
CA GLU A 152 7.44 23.54 -6.05
C GLU A 152 7.71 23.78 -7.54
N GLU A 153 7.84 22.71 -8.35
CA GLU A 153 8.01 22.82 -9.79
C GLU A 153 6.80 23.50 -10.47
N SER A 154 5.59 23.16 -10.06
CA SER A 154 4.36 23.77 -10.57
C SER A 154 4.27 25.26 -10.21
N GLU A 155 4.61 25.62 -8.97
CA GLU A 155 4.64 27.04 -8.55
C GLU A 155 5.72 27.83 -9.30
N GLN A 156 6.89 27.23 -9.50
CA GLN A 156 7.96 27.88 -10.26
C GLN A 156 7.56 28.10 -11.72
N ALA A 157 6.97 27.10 -12.37
CA ALA A 157 6.46 27.22 -13.74
C ALA A 157 5.37 28.30 -13.86
N ALA A 158 4.50 28.42 -12.85
CA ALA A 158 3.49 29.47 -12.79
C ALA A 158 4.12 30.87 -12.65
N ARG A 159 5.15 31.02 -11.80
CA ARG A 159 5.92 32.27 -11.65
C ARG A 159 6.62 32.67 -12.94
N ASP A 160 7.31 31.70 -13.56
CA ASP A 160 8.02 31.95 -14.84
C ASP A 160 7.05 32.35 -15.96
N SER A 161 5.86 31.72 -16.00
CA SER A 161 4.78 32.06 -16.92
C SER A 161 4.23 33.49 -16.67
N PHE A 162 4.05 33.83 -15.40
CA PHE A 162 3.60 35.16 -15.00
C PHE A 162 4.65 36.24 -15.39
N ASP A 163 5.92 35.98 -15.08
CA ASP A 163 7.02 36.89 -15.43
C ASP A 163 7.18 37.02 -16.94
N ALA A 164 6.97 35.97 -17.73
CA ALA A 164 6.97 36.02 -19.17
C ALA A 164 5.83 36.87 -19.76
N LEU A 165 4.67 36.87 -19.11
CA LEU A 165 3.48 37.63 -19.55
C LEU A 165 3.46 39.07 -19.08
N TYR A 166 3.98 39.34 -17.88
CA TYR A 166 3.84 40.62 -17.19
C TYR A 166 5.18 41.23 -16.76
N GLY A 167 6.27 40.47 -16.85
CA GLY A 167 7.64 40.87 -16.45
C GLY A 167 8.36 41.81 -17.39
N ASP A 168 7.69 42.32 -18.42
CA ASP A 168 8.24 43.42 -19.24
C ASP A 168 8.21 44.71 -18.36
N THR A 169 9.22 44.81 -17.48
CA THR A 169 9.44 46.00 -16.67
C THR A 169 9.51 47.28 -17.53
N ALA A 170 9.93 47.15 -18.79
CA ALA A 170 9.90 48.25 -19.75
C ALA A 170 8.48 48.72 -20.11
N ALA A 171 7.49 47.83 -20.08
CA ALA A 171 6.08 48.18 -20.24
C ALA A 171 5.53 48.90 -18.99
N ALA A 172 5.89 48.42 -17.80
CA ALA A 172 5.52 49.07 -16.55
C ALA A 172 6.18 50.45 -16.40
N ASP A 173 7.46 50.58 -16.74
CA ASP A 173 8.19 51.86 -16.75
C ASP A 173 7.60 52.83 -17.76
N ARG A 174 7.17 52.36 -18.94
CA ARG A 174 6.48 53.20 -19.94
C ARG A 174 5.14 53.70 -19.47
N LEU A 175 4.38 52.85 -18.75
CA LEU A 175 3.10 53.23 -18.18
C LEU A 175 3.30 54.23 -17.03
N GLN A 176 4.30 54.05 -16.19
CA GLN A 176 4.64 54.95 -15.10
C GLN A 176 5.13 56.31 -15.68
N ALA A 177 6.04 56.32 -16.64
CA ALA A 177 6.49 57.52 -17.31
C ALA A 177 5.36 58.30 -17.99
N ARG A 178 4.37 57.58 -18.51
CA ARG A 178 3.18 58.19 -19.13
C ARG A 178 2.23 58.79 -18.08
N ALA A 179 2.08 58.13 -16.92
CA ALA A 179 1.33 58.64 -15.79
C ALA A 179 1.99 59.92 -15.23
N ASP A 180 3.29 59.90 -15.08
CA ASP A 180 4.07 61.07 -14.60
C ASP A 180 4.01 62.26 -15.57
N ALA A 181 4.05 62.00 -16.88
CA ALA A 181 3.90 63.04 -17.93
C ALA A 181 2.48 63.67 -17.94
N VAL A 182 1.45 62.89 -17.60
CA VAL A 182 0.09 63.43 -17.47
C VAL A 182 -0.08 64.20 -16.16
N ALA A 183 0.59 63.82 -15.07
CA ALA A 183 0.56 64.55 -13.81
C ALA A 183 1.28 65.91 -13.89
N ASP A 184 2.36 66.02 -14.71
CA ASP A 184 3.10 67.27 -14.90
C ASP A 184 2.41 68.22 -15.92
N SER A 185 1.39 67.74 -16.64
CA SER A 185 0.56 68.57 -17.51
C SER A 185 -0.60 69.27 -16.75
N THR A 186 -0.30 69.85 -15.58
CA THR A 186 -1.20 70.73 -14.91
C THR A 186 -1.37 72.02 -15.74
N PRO A 187 -2.59 72.39 -16.11
CA PRO A 187 -2.79 73.64 -16.86
C PRO A 187 -2.35 74.82 -16.04
N PRO A 188 -1.73 75.87 -16.61
CA PRO A 188 -1.23 77.00 -15.87
C PRO A 188 -2.36 77.65 -15.09
N ALA A 189 -2.19 77.75 -13.78
CA ALA A 189 -3.09 78.52 -12.92
C ALA A 189 -3.06 79.97 -13.36
N GLY A 190 -4.14 80.43 -13.92
CA GLY A 190 -4.24 81.82 -14.31
C GLY A 190 -5.37 82.16 -15.27
N LEU A 191 -6.61 81.93 -14.89
CA LEU A 191 -7.73 82.73 -15.38
C LEU A 191 -8.51 83.23 -14.14
N ASP A 192 -8.30 84.48 -13.87
CA ASP A 192 -9.03 85.25 -12.85
C ASP A 192 -10.51 85.30 -13.21
N PRO A 193 -11.46 84.81 -12.36
CA PRO A 193 -12.88 84.78 -12.67
C PRO A 193 -13.55 86.19 -12.53
N SER A 194 -12.82 87.23 -12.31
CA SER A 194 -13.40 88.54 -12.08
C SER A 194 -13.50 89.45 -13.31
N GLN A 195 -13.28 88.86 -14.53
CA GLN A 195 -13.37 89.65 -15.80
C GLN A 195 -14.48 89.19 -16.76
N PHE A 196 -15.65 88.80 -16.18
CA PHE A 196 -16.87 88.71 -16.97
C PHE A 196 -18.01 89.18 -16.16
#